data_a936bf594e9b1bfd75424d5490771c94
#
_entry.id   a936bf594e9b1bfd75424d5490771c94
#
_cell.length_a   1.000
_cell.length_b   1.000
_cell.length_c   1.000
_cell.angle_alpha   90.00
_cell.angle_beta   90.00
_cell.angle_gamma   90.00
#
_symmetry.space_group_name_H-M   'P 1'
#
loop_
_entity.id
_entity.type
_entity.pdbx_description
1 polymer ?
#
loop_
_entity_poly.entity_id
_entity_poly.type
_entity_poly.pdbx_seq_one_letter_code
_entity_poly.pdbx_strand_id
1 'polypeptide(L)'
;LNHFVKWAPQPQAREANARSISPLEKQFTGFVFKIQANMDPKHRDRMAFLRICSGKYEKGMKLMQVRTGKSMRISDAVGFKAGARISLEKAETGDIIGIHNHGSIQIGDTFTEGEELKFSGIPYFAPELFRRIRLSNPLKAKQLRMGIKQLSEEGSMQVFFPISSNEIIVGAIGQLQFDLVVHRLKSEYGIEAIYEPINVASARWINAKDMKALELFKTKANSNLAVDGGNHLTYLAPTSVNLSLAQEKYPEIEFSATREH
;
A
#
# COMPACT_ATOMS: atom_id res chain seq x y z
N LEU A 1 -7.61 -16.41 30.23
CA LEU A 1 -7.10 -17.10 29.03
C LEU A 1 -8.02 -18.25 28.59
N ASN A 2 -8.43 -19.17 29.48
CA ASN A 2 -9.28 -20.32 29.12
C ASN A 2 -10.61 -19.93 28.46
N HIS A 3 -11.28 -18.88 28.95
CA HIS A 3 -12.51 -18.36 28.32
C HIS A 3 -12.23 -17.71 26.96
N PHE A 4 -11.11 -16.99 26.81
CA PHE A 4 -10.72 -16.42 25.54
C PHE A 4 -10.48 -17.51 24.48
N VAL A 5 -9.70 -18.54 24.80
CA VAL A 5 -9.46 -19.66 23.88
C VAL A 5 -10.75 -20.38 23.50
N LYS A 6 -11.70 -20.48 24.43
CA LYS A 6 -13.00 -21.12 24.18
C LYS A 6 -13.92 -20.27 23.30
N TRP A 7 -13.86 -18.95 23.40
CA TRP A 7 -14.78 -18.03 22.72
C TRP A 7 -14.19 -17.38 21.49
N ALA A 8 -12.85 -17.32 21.34
CA ALA A 8 -12.22 -16.77 20.16
C ALA A 8 -12.57 -17.62 18.93
N PRO A 9 -13.02 -17.00 17.83
CA PRO A 9 -13.30 -17.75 16.60
C PRO A 9 -11.99 -18.29 16.03
N GLN A 10 -12.07 -19.46 15.45
CA GLN A 10 -10.96 -20.01 14.68
C GLN A 10 -10.75 -19.21 13.38
N PRO A 11 -9.56 -19.31 12.75
CA PRO A 11 -9.33 -18.71 11.45
C PRO A 11 -10.42 -19.09 10.46
N GLN A 12 -10.99 -18.11 9.78
CA GLN A 12 -12.05 -18.29 8.81
C GLN A 12 -11.46 -18.38 7.41
N ALA A 13 -12.21 -19.01 6.49
CA ALA A 13 -11.87 -19.03 5.07
C ALA A 13 -11.74 -17.60 4.51
N ARG A 14 -10.86 -17.42 3.54
CA ARG A 14 -10.58 -16.14 2.90
C ARG A 14 -10.84 -16.22 1.41
N GLU A 15 -11.53 -15.22 0.89
CA GLU A 15 -11.81 -15.09 -0.53
C GLU A 15 -10.57 -14.66 -1.30
N ALA A 16 -10.35 -15.32 -2.43
CA ALA A 16 -9.35 -14.94 -3.42
C ALA A 16 -10.01 -14.88 -4.82
N ASN A 17 -9.31 -14.31 -5.78
CA ASN A 17 -9.83 -14.13 -7.15
C ASN A 17 -10.22 -15.46 -7.82
N ALA A 18 -9.53 -16.57 -7.51
CA ALA A 18 -9.75 -17.87 -8.12
C ALA A 18 -10.72 -18.73 -7.31
N ARG A 19 -10.68 -18.66 -5.99
CA ARG A 19 -11.46 -19.52 -5.08
C ARG A 19 -11.40 -19.03 -3.63
N SER A 20 -12.25 -19.56 -2.77
CA SER A 20 -12.13 -19.40 -1.33
C SER A 20 -11.05 -20.34 -0.77
N ILE A 21 -10.22 -19.84 0.13
CA ILE A 21 -9.11 -20.57 0.76
C ILE A 21 -9.50 -20.99 2.15
N SER A 22 -9.55 -22.31 2.37
CA SER A 22 -9.83 -22.86 3.70
C SER A 22 -8.57 -22.83 4.58
N PRO A 23 -8.70 -22.46 5.86
CA PRO A 23 -7.57 -22.50 6.81
C PRO A 23 -7.04 -23.92 7.06
N LEU A 24 -7.78 -24.95 6.68
CA LEU A 24 -7.40 -26.36 6.84
C LEU A 24 -6.57 -26.91 5.68
N GLU A 25 -6.37 -26.14 4.63
CA GLU A 25 -5.54 -26.56 3.49
C GLU A 25 -4.08 -26.72 3.91
N LYS A 26 -3.40 -27.69 3.29
CA LYS A 26 -2.01 -28.02 3.63
C LYS A 26 -1.00 -27.09 2.95
N GLN A 27 -1.35 -26.56 1.76
CA GLN A 27 -0.47 -25.65 1.02
C GLN A 27 -0.46 -24.28 1.67
N PHE A 28 0.72 -23.70 1.73
CA PHE A 28 0.89 -22.34 2.29
C PHE A 28 0.28 -21.30 1.38
N THR A 29 -0.57 -20.47 1.97
CA THR A 29 -1.00 -19.21 1.40
C THR A 29 -1.01 -18.13 2.46
N GLY A 30 -0.71 -16.91 2.07
CA GLY A 30 -0.77 -15.75 2.97
C GLY A 30 -0.74 -14.45 2.21
N PHE A 31 -1.11 -13.37 2.86
CA PHE A 31 -1.08 -12.03 2.27
C PHE A 31 -0.50 -10.99 3.21
N VAL A 32 0.12 -9.99 2.61
CA VAL A 32 0.68 -8.84 3.33
C VAL A 32 -0.42 -7.80 3.54
N PHE A 33 -0.73 -7.51 4.79
CA PHE A 33 -1.76 -6.52 5.14
C PHE A 33 -1.19 -5.21 5.68
N LYS A 34 0.10 -5.19 6.04
CA LYS A 34 0.77 -4.01 6.58
C LYS A 34 2.26 -4.03 6.23
N ILE A 35 2.80 -2.84 5.99
CA ILE A 35 4.25 -2.59 5.96
C ILE A 35 4.57 -1.56 7.01
N GLN A 36 5.67 -1.73 7.71
CA GLN A 36 6.20 -0.76 8.66
C GLN A 36 7.70 -0.61 8.45
N ALA A 37 8.15 0.63 8.28
CA ALA A 37 9.56 0.95 8.20
C ALA A 37 10.08 1.45 9.55
N ASN A 38 11.42 1.45 9.69
CA ASN A 38 12.12 2.10 10.80
C ASN A 38 11.63 1.66 12.19
N MET A 39 11.30 0.37 12.35
CA MET A 39 10.94 -0.17 13.66
C MET A 39 12.14 -0.16 14.63
N ASP A 40 13.36 -0.21 14.11
CA ASP A 40 14.59 0.02 14.85
C ASP A 40 15.20 1.36 14.40
N PRO A 41 15.32 2.36 15.30
CA PRO A 41 15.93 3.66 14.95
C PRO A 41 17.37 3.57 14.44
N LYS A 42 18.10 2.49 14.77
CA LYS A 42 19.49 2.24 14.35
C LYS A 42 19.61 1.61 12.97
N HIS A 43 18.53 0.99 12.50
CA HIS A 43 18.52 0.29 11.22
C HIS A 43 17.31 0.75 10.39
N ARG A 44 17.55 1.15 9.15
CA ARG A 44 16.49 1.45 8.17
C ARG A 44 15.91 0.14 7.64
N ASP A 45 15.32 -0.65 8.54
CA ASP A 45 14.64 -1.87 8.17
C ASP A 45 13.17 -1.61 7.81
N ARG A 46 12.66 -2.42 6.92
CA ARG A 46 11.24 -2.45 6.55
C ARG A 46 10.73 -3.86 6.79
N MET A 47 9.60 -3.93 7.47
CA MET A 47 8.97 -5.19 7.79
C MET A 47 7.61 -5.28 7.10
N ALA A 48 7.38 -6.34 6.34
CA ALA A 48 6.08 -6.70 5.82
C ALA A 48 5.41 -7.69 6.79
N PHE A 49 4.22 -7.36 7.24
CA PHE A 49 3.41 -8.23 8.10
C PHE A 49 2.50 -9.07 7.20
N LEU A 50 2.75 -10.37 7.23
CA LEU A 50 2.02 -11.36 6.46
C LEU A 50 1.14 -12.19 7.40
N ARG A 51 -0.15 -12.30 7.07
CA ARG A 51 -1.07 -13.24 7.70
C ARG A 51 -1.07 -14.54 6.94
N ILE A 52 -0.87 -15.65 7.64
CA ILE A 52 -0.98 -17.00 7.08
C ILE A 52 -2.47 -17.37 7.00
N CYS A 53 -2.95 -17.69 5.80
CA CYS A 53 -4.34 -18.04 5.54
C CYS A 53 -4.55 -19.54 5.47
N SER A 54 -3.57 -20.30 5.01
CA SER A 54 -3.55 -21.77 5.00
C SER A 54 -2.13 -22.31 5.10
N GLY A 55 -1.99 -23.57 5.42
CA GLY A 55 -0.71 -24.27 5.53
C GLY A 55 0.14 -23.81 6.71
N LYS A 56 1.44 -24.03 6.59
CA LYS A 56 2.42 -23.72 7.64
C LYS A 56 3.63 -23.05 7.05
N TYR A 57 4.16 -22.07 7.77
CA TYR A 57 5.48 -21.52 7.48
C TYR A 57 6.55 -22.39 8.13
N GLU A 58 7.60 -22.70 7.38
CA GLU A 58 8.85 -23.26 7.88
C GLU A 58 10.03 -22.39 7.41
N LYS A 59 10.98 -22.18 8.31
CA LYS A 59 12.16 -21.35 8.04
C LYS A 59 12.90 -21.79 6.77
N GLY A 60 13.15 -20.82 5.91
CA GLY A 60 13.86 -21.06 4.66
C GLY A 60 12.99 -21.60 3.52
N MET A 61 11.68 -21.75 3.70
CA MET A 61 10.79 -22.15 2.61
C MET A 61 10.80 -21.14 1.46
N LYS A 62 10.56 -21.64 0.24
CA LYS A 62 10.43 -20.79 -0.95
C LYS A 62 8.96 -20.55 -1.22
N LEU A 63 8.60 -19.27 -1.37
CA LEU A 63 7.25 -18.84 -1.70
C LEU A 63 7.26 -18.01 -2.97
N MET A 64 6.22 -18.15 -3.77
CA MET A 64 5.98 -17.32 -4.94
C MET A 64 5.25 -16.05 -4.51
N GLN A 65 5.83 -14.89 -4.81
CA GLN A 65 5.14 -13.60 -4.75
C GLN A 65 4.30 -13.45 -6.02
N VAL A 66 3.01 -13.67 -5.91
CA VAL A 66 2.08 -13.80 -7.05
C VAL A 66 2.12 -12.58 -7.97
N ARG A 67 2.07 -11.36 -7.42
CA ARG A 67 2.11 -10.13 -8.22
C ARG A 67 3.30 -10.02 -9.16
N THR A 68 4.45 -10.54 -8.78
CA THR A 68 5.68 -10.45 -9.58
C THR A 68 6.03 -11.75 -10.31
N GLY A 69 5.35 -12.84 -10.00
CA GLY A 69 5.66 -14.19 -10.49
C GLY A 69 7.02 -14.72 -9.99
N LYS A 70 7.67 -14.02 -9.05
CA LYS A 70 9.01 -14.38 -8.59
C LYS A 70 8.95 -15.24 -7.33
N SER A 71 9.75 -16.29 -7.31
CA SER A 71 9.98 -17.08 -6.10
C SER A 71 11.00 -16.39 -5.21
N MET A 72 10.68 -16.24 -3.93
CA MET A 72 11.61 -15.74 -2.92
C MET A 72 11.73 -16.72 -1.75
N ARG A 73 12.92 -16.79 -1.19
CA ARG A 73 13.19 -17.60 0.00
C ARG A 73 12.94 -16.76 1.25
N ILE A 74 12.07 -17.23 2.14
CA ILE A 74 11.84 -16.59 3.43
C ILE A 74 12.80 -17.23 4.45
N SER A 75 14.03 -16.72 4.48
CA SER A 75 15.10 -17.28 5.32
C SER A 75 14.90 -16.97 6.81
N ASP A 76 14.26 -15.85 7.13
CA ASP A 76 14.14 -15.39 8.51
C ASP A 76 12.83 -14.61 8.68
N ALA A 77 11.82 -15.29 9.19
CA ALA A 77 10.60 -14.66 9.61
C ALA A 77 10.67 -14.34 11.11
N VAL A 78 10.05 -13.25 11.52
CA VAL A 78 10.02 -12.82 12.91
C VAL A 78 8.60 -12.80 13.45
N GLY A 79 8.47 -13.22 14.69
CA GLY A 79 7.29 -12.99 15.53
C GLY A 79 7.54 -11.84 16.49
N PHE A 80 6.47 -11.37 17.13
CA PHE A 80 6.52 -10.29 18.09
C PHE A 80 5.94 -10.76 19.42
N LYS A 81 6.74 -10.69 20.48
CA LYS A 81 6.31 -11.06 21.83
C LYS A 81 6.71 -9.96 22.81
N ALA A 82 5.74 -9.32 23.42
CA ALA A 82 5.96 -8.24 24.40
C ALA A 82 6.92 -7.13 23.89
N GLY A 83 6.79 -6.75 22.60
CA GLY A 83 7.63 -5.75 21.96
C GLY A 83 9.00 -6.26 21.45
N ALA A 84 9.41 -7.47 21.82
CA ALA A 84 10.63 -8.07 21.32
C ALA A 84 10.39 -8.84 20.02
N ARG A 85 11.37 -8.79 19.09
CA ARG A 85 11.40 -9.63 17.90
C ARG A 85 11.99 -10.99 18.24
N ILE A 86 11.33 -12.05 17.82
CA ILE A 86 11.81 -13.43 17.94
C ILE A 86 11.88 -14.07 16.57
N SER A 87 12.97 -14.74 16.25
CA SER A 87 13.07 -15.56 15.02
C SER A 87 12.11 -16.74 15.12
N LEU A 88 11.40 -17.02 14.02
CA LEU A 88 10.42 -18.09 13.95
C LEU A 88 10.97 -19.24 13.09
N GLU A 89 11.01 -20.42 13.67
CA GLU A 89 11.31 -21.65 12.93
C GLU A 89 10.04 -22.16 12.19
N LYS A 90 8.88 -21.98 12.81
CA LYS A 90 7.57 -22.41 12.28
C LYS A 90 6.48 -21.42 12.70
N ALA A 91 5.45 -21.31 11.86
CA ALA A 91 4.21 -20.62 12.18
C ALA A 91 3.03 -21.29 11.48
N GLU A 92 1.83 -21.16 12.03
CA GLU A 92 0.64 -21.89 11.59
C GLU A 92 -0.41 -20.94 10.99
N THR A 93 -1.41 -21.52 10.36
CA THR A 93 -2.58 -20.78 9.85
C THR A 93 -3.20 -19.91 10.92
N GLY A 94 -3.42 -18.64 10.57
CA GLY A 94 -3.93 -17.61 11.48
C GLY A 94 -2.85 -16.77 12.14
N ASP A 95 -1.59 -17.23 12.15
CA ASP A 95 -0.47 -16.47 12.66
C ASP A 95 -0.13 -15.28 11.75
N ILE A 96 0.50 -14.28 12.36
CA ILE A 96 1.08 -13.13 11.68
C ILE A 96 2.59 -13.22 11.83
N ILE A 97 3.30 -13.24 10.70
CA ILE A 97 4.75 -13.23 10.66
C ILE A 97 5.27 -11.95 10.02
N GLY A 98 6.40 -11.46 10.53
CA GLY A 98 7.13 -10.36 9.91
C GLY A 98 8.17 -10.88 8.93
N ILE A 99 8.20 -10.33 7.72
CA ILE A 99 9.17 -10.65 6.68
C ILE A 99 9.98 -9.40 6.36
N HIS A 100 11.31 -9.51 6.28
CA HIS A 100 12.14 -8.39 5.87
C HIS A 100 11.81 -7.95 4.44
N ASN A 101 11.50 -6.66 4.27
CA ASN A 101 11.11 -6.08 2.99
C ASN A 101 12.22 -5.16 2.45
N HIS A 102 12.94 -5.61 1.44
CA HIS A 102 13.95 -4.82 0.74
C HIS A 102 13.35 -3.86 -0.32
N GLY A 103 12.03 -3.62 -0.29
CA GLY A 103 11.34 -2.70 -1.19
C GLY A 103 10.56 -3.38 -2.31
N SER A 104 10.57 -4.71 -2.39
CA SER A 104 9.81 -5.47 -3.42
C SER A 104 8.43 -5.89 -2.97
N ILE A 105 8.18 -5.98 -1.66
CA ILE A 105 6.90 -6.41 -1.08
C ILE A 105 6.00 -5.20 -0.87
N GLN A 106 4.73 -5.33 -1.26
CA GLN A 106 3.68 -4.31 -1.12
C GLN A 106 2.53 -4.83 -0.27
N ILE A 107 1.72 -3.92 0.29
CA ILE A 107 0.46 -4.29 0.91
C ILE A 107 -0.43 -4.93 -0.16
N GLY A 108 -1.14 -6.01 0.19
CA GLY A 108 -1.93 -6.81 -0.75
C GLY A 108 -1.16 -7.91 -1.48
N ASP A 109 0.17 -7.95 -1.39
CA ASP A 109 0.93 -9.06 -1.99
C ASP A 109 0.53 -10.40 -1.39
N THR A 110 0.22 -11.34 -2.26
CA THR A 110 -0.08 -12.72 -1.93
C THR A 110 1.16 -13.59 -2.13
N PHE A 111 1.39 -14.47 -1.16
CA PHE A 111 2.45 -15.46 -1.18
C PHE A 111 1.87 -16.86 -1.13
N THR A 112 2.34 -17.74 -2.04
CA THR A 112 1.88 -19.12 -2.17
C THR A 112 3.04 -20.10 -2.43
N GLU A 113 2.78 -21.38 -2.36
CA GLU A 113 3.73 -22.43 -2.81
C GLU A 113 3.70 -22.70 -4.32
N GLY A 114 3.12 -21.79 -5.12
CA GLY A 114 3.12 -21.86 -6.58
C GLY A 114 1.75 -21.67 -7.23
N GLU A 115 0.67 -21.61 -6.45
CA GLU A 115 -0.67 -21.30 -6.97
C GLU A 115 -0.78 -19.82 -7.32
N GLU A 116 -1.29 -19.50 -8.51
CA GLU A 116 -1.56 -18.12 -8.95
C GLU A 116 -2.93 -17.67 -8.44
N LEU A 117 -2.98 -17.21 -7.20
CA LEU A 117 -4.16 -16.60 -6.60
C LEU A 117 -3.83 -15.28 -5.93
N LYS A 118 -4.81 -14.38 -5.87
CA LYS A 118 -4.69 -13.10 -5.17
C LYS A 118 -5.85 -12.97 -4.19
N PHE A 119 -5.53 -12.73 -2.91
CA PHE A 119 -6.54 -12.42 -1.90
C PHE A 119 -7.22 -11.10 -2.22
N SER A 120 -8.54 -11.06 -2.03
CA SER A 120 -9.39 -9.88 -2.17
C SER A 120 -9.76 -9.29 -0.80
N GLY A 121 -10.38 -8.11 -0.82
CA GLY A 121 -10.92 -7.48 0.39
C GLY A 121 -9.91 -6.67 1.20
N ILE A 122 -8.83 -6.18 0.57
CA ILE A 122 -7.94 -5.16 1.14
C ILE A 122 -8.12 -3.88 0.32
N PRO A 123 -9.18 -3.10 0.58
CA PRO A 123 -9.48 -1.92 -0.20
C PRO A 123 -8.49 -0.79 0.10
N TYR A 124 -8.13 -0.08 -0.95
CA TYR A 124 -7.37 1.16 -0.88
C TYR A 124 -8.31 2.31 -1.22
N PHE A 125 -8.63 3.13 -0.24
CA PHE A 125 -9.58 4.23 -0.39
C PHE A 125 -8.89 5.50 -0.84
N ALA A 126 -9.57 6.30 -1.67
CA ALA A 126 -9.09 7.64 -2.00
C ALA A 126 -9.05 8.53 -0.75
N PRO A 127 -8.04 9.40 -0.61
CA PRO A 127 -7.94 10.32 0.52
C PRO A 127 -9.00 11.43 0.43
N GLU A 128 -9.29 12.04 1.56
CA GLU A 128 -10.25 13.13 1.69
C GLU A 128 -9.60 14.52 1.75
N LEU A 129 -8.36 14.58 2.24
CA LEU A 129 -7.61 15.82 2.38
C LEU A 129 -6.36 15.78 1.53
N PHE A 130 -6.02 16.90 0.89
CA PHE A 130 -4.86 17.01 0.01
C PHE A 130 -4.02 18.22 0.37
N ARG A 131 -2.69 18.04 0.32
CA ARG A 131 -1.71 19.11 0.54
C ARG A 131 -0.56 18.94 -0.44
N ARG A 132 0.01 20.05 -0.87
CA ARG A 132 1.31 20.06 -1.55
C ARG A 132 2.40 20.05 -0.50
N ILE A 133 3.42 19.22 -0.70
CA ILE A 133 4.60 19.24 0.15
C ILE A 133 5.72 20.02 -0.50
N ARG A 134 6.33 20.91 0.26
CA ARG A 134 7.49 21.70 -0.17
C ARG A 134 8.67 21.49 0.75
N LEU A 135 9.85 21.59 0.16
CA LEU A 135 11.12 21.54 0.86
C LEU A 135 11.59 22.92 1.25
N SER A 136 12.10 23.06 2.46
CA SER A 136 12.89 24.22 2.86
C SER A 136 14.25 24.26 2.15
N ASN A 137 14.85 23.09 1.87
CA ASN A 137 16.11 22.94 1.15
C ASN A 137 15.95 22.13 -0.14
N PRO A 138 16.01 22.74 -1.33
CA PRO A 138 15.85 22.05 -2.61
C PRO A 138 16.84 20.91 -2.87
N LEU A 139 18.03 20.92 -2.28
CA LEU A 139 19.05 19.89 -2.44
C LEU A 139 18.60 18.52 -1.90
N LYS A 140 17.60 18.51 -1.02
CA LYS A 140 17.04 17.27 -0.45
C LYS A 140 15.85 16.70 -1.24
N ALA A 141 15.57 17.17 -2.45
CA ALA A 141 14.42 16.74 -3.26
C ALA A 141 14.39 15.21 -3.51
N LYS A 142 15.54 14.61 -3.82
CA LYS A 142 15.64 13.16 -4.00
C LYS A 142 15.33 12.38 -2.72
N GLN A 143 15.83 12.87 -1.59
CA GLN A 143 15.57 12.27 -0.28
C GLN A 143 14.09 12.41 0.11
N LEU A 144 13.47 13.57 -0.14
CA LEU A 144 12.03 13.77 0.07
C LEU A 144 11.22 12.76 -0.73
N ARG A 145 11.49 12.65 -2.04
CA ARG A 145 10.74 11.74 -2.92
C ARG A 145 10.84 10.30 -2.43
N MET A 146 12.02 9.88 -1.97
CA MET A 146 12.23 8.56 -1.39
C MET A 146 11.48 8.38 -0.06
N GLY A 147 11.61 9.33 0.87
CA GLY A 147 10.95 9.26 2.18
C GLY A 147 9.42 9.24 2.05
N ILE A 148 8.86 10.12 1.22
CA ILE A 148 7.42 10.18 0.95
C ILE A 148 6.91 8.88 0.34
N LYS A 149 7.65 8.31 -0.61
CA LYS A 149 7.28 7.01 -1.21
C LYS A 149 7.26 5.91 -0.17
N GLN A 150 8.27 5.84 0.69
CA GLN A 150 8.34 4.82 1.75
C GLN A 150 7.20 4.98 2.77
N LEU A 151 6.89 6.21 3.19
CA LEU A 151 5.77 6.49 4.08
C LEU A 151 4.41 6.15 3.45
N SER A 152 4.27 6.35 2.13
CA SER A 152 3.08 5.94 1.38
C SER A 152 2.94 4.41 1.31
N GLU A 153 4.04 3.69 1.11
CA GLU A 153 4.05 2.22 1.08
C GLU A 153 3.69 1.59 2.44
N GLU A 154 3.86 2.32 3.54
CA GLU A 154 3.38 1.92 4.87
C GLU A 154 1.87 2.15 5.07
N GLY A 155 1.22 2.85 4.14
CA GLY A 155 -0.20 3.23 4.26
C GLY A 155 -0.46 4.41 5.19
N SER A 156 0.57 5.11 5.68
CA SER A 156 0.41 6.27 6.56
C SER A 156 -0.27 7.45 5.88
N MET A 157 -0.12 7.56 4.56
CA MET A 157 -0.73 8.54 3.68
C MET A 157 -0.65 8.05 2.23
N GLN A 158 -1.24 8.78 1.31
CA GLN A 158 -1.09 8.56 -0.12
C GLN A 158 -0.24 9.65 -0.75
N VAL A 159 0.50 9.30 -1.80
CA VAL A 159 1.30 10.25 -2.57
C VAL A 159 0.87 10.23 -4.03
N PHE A 160 0.84 11.42 -4.61
CA PHE A 160 0.51 11.64 -6.01
C PHE A 160 1.58 12.52 -6.65
N PHE A 161 2.05 12.11 -7.81
CA PHE A 161 3.01 12.82 -8.62
C PHE A 161 2.29 13.33 -9.87
N PRO A 162 1.93 14.62 -9.95
CA PRO A 162 1.31 15.19 -11.13
C PRO A 162 2.15 14.96 -12.39
N ILE A 163 1.48 14.61 -13.49
CA ILE A 163 2.17 14.35 -14.75
C ILE A 163 2.72 15.64 -15.38
N SER A 164 2.01 16.75 -15.17
CA SER A 164 2.34 18.06 -15.74
C SER A 164 3.35 18.88 -14.94
N SER A 165 3.76 18.44 -13.75
CA SER A 165 4.68 19.18 -12.88
C SER A 165 5.55 18.26 -12.03
N ASN A 166 6.59 18.82 -11.39
CA ASN A 166 7.45 18.10 -10.44
C ASN A 166 6.97 18.21 -8.99
N GLU A 167 5.73 18.63 -8.79
CA GLU A 167 5.16 18.77 -7.46
C GLU A 167 4.92 17.40 -6.82
N ILE A 168 4.86 17.40 -5.49
CA ILE A 168 4.46 16.22 -4.72
C ILE A 168 3.20 16.58 -3.96
N ILE A 169 2.12 15.87 -4.25
CA ILE A 169 0.84 16.01 -3.56
C ILE A 169 0.70 14.83 -2.62
N VAL A 170 0.31 15.09 -1.40
CA VAL A 170 0.04 14.08 -0.38
C VAL A 170 -1.44 14.12 -0.02
N GLY A 171 -2.00 12.93 0.11
CA GLY A 171 -3.39 12.74 0.48
C GLY A 171 -3.51 11.96 1.79
N ALA A 172 -4.45 12.35 2.63
CA ALA A 172 -4.71 11.75 3.94
C ALA A 172 -6.21 11.71 4.23
N ILE A 173 -6.62 10.90 5.18
CA ILE A 173 -7.99 10.86 5.68
C ILE A 173 -8.20 11.93 6.76
N GLY A 174 -7.17 12.23 7.55
CA GLY A 174 -7.23 13.18 8.65
C GLY A 174 -6.02 14.10 8.75
N GLN A 175 -6.21 15.27 9.36
CA GLN A 175 -5.17 16.30 9.51
C GLN A 175 -3.93 15.80 10.24
N LEU A 176 -4.10 15.00 11.30
CA LEU A 176 -2.99 14.46 12.11
C LEU A 176 -2.01 13.59 11.30
N GLN A 177 -2.45 12.99 10.19
CA GLN A 177 -1.57 12.21 9.33
C GLN A 177 -0.51 13.11 8.66
N PHE A 178 -0.87 14.34 8.28
CA PHE A 178 0.11 15.29 7.74
C PHE A 178 1.17 15.68 8.76
N ASP A 179 0.75 15.97 10.00
CA ASP A 179 1.66 16.35 11.09
C ASP A 179 2.63 15.20 11.40
N LEU A 180 2.11 13.98 11.45
CA LEU A 180 2.93 12.77 11.65
C LEU A 180 3.97 12.61 10.53
N VAL A 181 3.57 12.82 9.28
CA VAL A 181 4.48 12.66 8.13
C VAL A 181 5.59 13.71 8.15
N VAL A 182 5.29 15.00 8.46
CA VAL A 182 6.34 16.02 8.63
C VAL A 182 7.29 15.66 9.75
N HIS A 183 6.75 15.23 10.89
CA HIS A 183 7.58 14.79 12.01
C HIS A 183 8.50 13.63 11.63
N ARG A 184 7.98 12.62 10.94
CA ARG A 184 8.75 11.45 10.49
C ARG A 184 9.79 11.82 9.42
N LEU A 185 9.45 12.70 8.47
CA LEU A 185 10.40 13.20 7.50
C LEU A 185 11.58 13.89 8.18
N LYS A 186 11.33 14.66 9.24
CA LYS A 186 12.38 15.32 10.01
C LYS A 186 13.20 14.33 10.82
N SER A 187 12.55 13.47 11.61
CA SER A 187 13.22 12.55 12.55
C SER A 187 13.94 11.39 11.87
N GLU A 188 13.35 10.81 10.82
CA GLU A 188 13.87 9.60 10.17
C GLU A 188 14.73 9.90 8.94
N TYR A 189 14.41 10.97 8.20
CA TYR A 189 15.07 11.31 6.92
C TYR A 189 15.88 12.60 6.98
N GLY A 190 15.81 13.36 8.08
CA GLY A 190 16.50 14.65 8.24
C GLY A 190 16.00 15.73 7.27
N ILE A 191 14.72 15.67 6.89
CA ILE A 191 14.10 16.54 5.88
C ILE A 191 13.13 17.50 6.56
N GLU A 192 13.36 18.80 6.41
CA GLU A 192 12.40 19.81 6.79
C GLU A 192 11.48 20.13 5.61
N ALA A 193 10.21 19.78 5.79
CA ALA A 193 9.17 20.00 4.80
C ALA A 193 8.00 20.76 5.42
N ILE A 194 7.28 21.51 4.59
CA ILE A 194 6.06 22.22 4.95
C ILE A 194 4.93 21.82 4.02
N TYR A 195 3.71 21.94 4.48
CA TYR A 195 2.52 21.72 3.66
C TYR A 195 1.90 23.03 3.22
N GLU A 196 1.44 23.04 1.98
CA GLU A 196 0.63 24.11 1.42
C GLU A 196 -0.75 23.57 1.01
N PRO A 197 -1.81 24.34 1.22
CA PRO A 197 -3.13 23.98 0.69
C PRO A 197 -3.10 23.97 -0.84
N ILE A 198 -3.91 23.09 -1.42
CA ILE A 198 -4.09 23.00 -2.87
C ILE A 198 -5.56 22.87 -3.21
N ASN A 199 -5.90 23.23 -4.44
CA ASN A 199 -7.26 23.06 -4.95
C ASN A 199 -7.45 21.66 -5.54
N VAL A 200 -7.56 20.67 -4.66
CA VAL A 200 -7.93 19.29 -4.98
C VAL A 200 -8.97 18.83 -3.95
N ALA A 201 -10.15 18.48 -4.42
CA ALA A 201 -11.26 18.03 -3.59
C ALA A 201 -11.37 16.50 -3.53
N SER A 202 -10.92 15.80 -4.57
CA SER A 202 -10.96 14.33 -4.58
C SER A 202 -9.96 13.71 -5.57
N ALA A 203 -9.59 12.46 -5.31
CA ALA A 203 -8.82 11.63 -6.21
C ALA A 203 -9.67 10.47 -6.72
N ARG A 204 -9.48 10.09 -7.98
CA ARG A 204 -10.11 8.90 -8.59
C ARG A 204 -9.09 8.15 -9.41
N TRP A 205 -8.96 6.85 -9.20
CA TRP A 205 -8.18 6.00 -10.06
C TRP A 205 -8.88 5.84 -11.40
N ILE A 206 -8.08 5.93 -12.46
CA ILE A 206 -8.57 5.94 -13.82
C ILE A 206 -8.29 4.61 -14.48
N ASN A 207 -9.32 4.01 -15.04
CA ASN A 207 -9.23 2.84 -15.89
C ASN A 207 -10.10 3.04 -17.13
N ALA A 208 -9.77 2.37 -18.23
CA ALA A 208 -10.57 2.38 -19.45
C ALA A 208 -10.38 1.07 -20.21
N LYS A 209 -11.44 0.57 -20.80
CA LYS A 209 -11.38 -0.59 -21.71
C LYS A 209 -10.84 -0.17 -23.09
N ASP A 210 -11.16 1.06 -23.54
CA ASP A 210 -10.66 1.63 -24.79
C ASP A 210 -9.41 2.47 -24.53
N MET A 211 -8.27 1.99 -25.04
CA MET A 211 -6.99 2.68 -24.92
C MET A 211 -6.95 4.01 -25.68
N LYS A 212 -7.72 4.18 -26.78
CA LYS A 212 -7.78 5.44 -27.53
C LYS A 212 -8.52 6.51 -26.71
N ALA A 213 -9.62 6.14 -26.08
CA ALA A 213 -10.34 7.02 -25.18
C ALA A 213 -9.46 7.45 -24.00
N LEU A 214 -8.66 6.52 -23.43
CA LEU A 214 -7.71 6.82 -22.36
C LEU A 214 -6.64 7.82 -22.81
N GLU A 215 -6.03 7.66 -23.97
CA GLU A 215 -5.00 8.59 -24.47
C GLU A 215 -5.58 9.99 -24.77
N LEU A 216 -6.79 10.05 -25.32
CA LEU A 216 -7.50 11.31 -25.52
C LEU A 216 -7.77 12.00 -24.17
N PHE A 217 -8.25 11.25 -23.19
CA PHE A 217 -8.47 11.76 -21.84
C PHE A 217 -7.17 12.27 -21.21
N LYS A 218 -6.09 11.53 -21.28
CA LYS A 218 -4.77 11.94 -20.78
C LYS A 218 -4.32 13.28 -21.37
N THR A 219 -4.53 13.45 -22.66
CA THR A 219 -4.17 14.70 -23.36
C THR A 219 -5.03 15.88 -22.88
N LYS A 220 -6.33 15.69 -22.73
CA LYS A 220 -7.29 16.76 -22.36
C LYS A 220 -7.29 17.11 -20.88
N ALA A 221 -7.04 16.13 -20.01
CA ALA A 221 -7.07 16.28 -18.55
C ALA A 221 -5.67 16.35 -17.94
N ASN A 222 -4.62 16.52 -18.72
CA ASN A 222 -3.20 16.40 -18.31
C ASN A 222 -2.87 17.19 -17.04
N SER A 223 -3.42 18.40 -16.86
CA SER A 223 -3.19 19.24 -15.68
C SER A 223 -3.74 18.66 -14.37
N ASN A 224 -4.72 17.76 -14.48
CA ASN A 224 -5.40 17.14 -13.34
C ASN A 224 -5.02 15.66 -13.17
N LEU A 225 -4.05 15.18 -13.94
CA LEU A 225 -3.59 13.81 -13.86
C LEU A 225 -2.32 13.69 -13.03
N ALA A 226 -2.28 12.63 -12.25
CA ALA A 226 -1.13 12.25 -11.45
C ALA A 226 -0.94 10.73 -11.51
N VAL A 227 0.23 10.27 -11.06
CA VAL A 227 0.49 8.86 -10.77
C VAL A 227 0.60 8.71 -9.25
N ASP A 228 -0.07 7.71 -8.69
CA ASP A 228 0.07 7.44 -7.25
C ASP A 228 1.41 6.75 -6.92
N GLY A 229 1.66 6.49 -5.63
CA GLY A 229 2.87 5.81 -5.17
C GLY A 229 3.07 4.40 -5.74
N GLY A 230 2.00 3.76 -6.22
CA GLY A 230 1.99 2.46 -6.87
C GLY A 230 2.04 2.50 -8.41
N ASN A 231 2.22 3.69 -9.01
CA ASN A 231 2.18 3.95 -10.45
C ASN A 231 0.80 3.78 -11.11
N HIS A 232 -0.29 3.96 -10.38
CA HIS A 232 -1.62 3.95 -10.95
C HIS A 232 -2.03 5.36 -11.37
N LEU A 233 -2.60 5.46 -12.58
CA LEU A 233 -3.11 6.72 -13.10
C LEU A 233 -4.28 7.21 -12.25
N THR A 234 -4.24 8.49 -11.86
CA THR A 234 -5.21 9.08 -10.95
C THR A 234 -5.61 10.45 -11.45
N TYR A 235 -6.91 10.73 -11.44
CA TYR A 235 -7.48 12.05 -11.70
C TYR A 235 -7.66 12.79 -10.37
N LEU A 236 -7.03 13.95 -10.24
CA LEU A 236 -7.15 14.85 -9.09
C LEU A 236 -8.15 15.94 -9.43
N ALA A 237 -9.38 15.78 -8.98
CA ALA A 237 -10.45 16.72 -9.27
C ALA A 237 -10.35 17.97 -8.38
N PRO A 238 -10.30 19.18 -8.97
CA PRO A 238 -10.30 20.43 -8.19
C PRO A 238 -11.56 20.62 -7.36
N THR A 239 -12.71 20.22 -7.88
CA THR A 239 -14.01 20.27 -7.20
C THR A 239 -14.84 19.03 -7.53
N SER A 240 -15.91 18.80 -6.77
CA SER A 240 -16.88 17.73 -7.09
C SER A 240 -17.56 17.96 -8.43
N VAL A 241 -17.83 19.22 -8.80
CA VAL A 241 -18.41 19.58 -10.11
C VAL A 241 -17.46 19.19 -11.24
N ASN A 242 -16.17 19.46 -11.10
CA ASN A 242 -15.18 19.03 -12.12
C ASN A 242 -15.15 17.52 -12.29
N LEU A 243 -15.32 16.76 -11.20
CA LEU A 243 -15.39 15.30 -11.27
C LEU A 243 -16.64 14.86 -12.04
N SER A 244 -17.83 15.39 -11.70
CA SER A 244 -19.09 15.06 -12.38
C SER A 244 -19.02 15.38 -13.88
N LEU A 245 -18.52 16.56 -14.23
CA LEU A 245 -18.34 16.96 -15.64
C LEU A 245 -17.37 16.06 -16.38
N ALA A 246 -16.29 15.60 -15.72
CA ALA A 246 -15.36 14.67 -16.35
C ALA A 246 -15.99 13.30 -16.58
N GLN A 247 -16.80 12.80 -15.64
CA GLN A 247 -17.54 11.55 -15.76
C GLN A 247 -18.58 11.59 -16.88
N GLU A 248 -19.31 12.69 -16.99
CA GLU A 248 -20.30 12.89 -18.06
C GLU A 248 -19.67 13.01 -19.45
N LYS A 249 -18.54 13.72 -19.53
CA LYS A 249 -17.85 13.96 -20.81
C LYS A 249 -17.08 12.74 -21.32
N TYR A 250 -16.65 11.87 -20.44
CA TYR A 250 -15.83 10.71 -20.77
C TYR A 250 -16.43 9.43 -20.18
N PRO A 251 -17.60 8.98 -20.68
CA PRO A 251 -18.30 7.81 -20.14
C PRO A 251 -17.53 6.49 -20.31
N GLU A 252 -16.55 6.44 -21.22
CA GLU A 252 -15.70 5.28 -21.41
C GLU A 252 -14.58 5.16 -20.36
N ILE A 253 -14.39 6.23 -19.55
CA ILE A 253 -13.40 6.28 -18.49
C ILE A 253 -14.06 5.92 -17.16
N GLU A 254 -13.52 4.93 -16.49
CA GLU A 254 -13.92 4.57 -15.14
C GLU A 254 -13.16 5.41 -14.11
N PHE A 255 -13.90 6.06 -13.19
CA PHE A 255 -13.38 6.89 -12.11
C PHE A 255 -13.66 6.22 -10.76
N SER A 256 -12.73 5.42 -10.28
CA SER A 256 -12.92 4.62 -9.07
C SER A 256 -12.46 5.35 -7.81
N ALA A 257 -13.31 5.38 -6.77
CA ALA A 257 -12.96 5.92 -5.45
C ALA A 257 -12.12 4.94 -4.61
N THR A 258 -12.15 3.68 -5.00
CA THR A 258 -11.40 2.59 -4.35
C THR A 258 -10.68 1.77 -5.40
N ARG A 259 -9.60 1.15 -5.00
CA ARG A 259 -8.97 0.07 -5.75
C ARG A 259 -8.57 -1.06 -4.80
N GLU A 260 -8.32 -2.22 -5.31
CA GLU A 260 -7.66 -3.27 -4.54
C GLU A 260 -6.13 -3.08 -4.56
N HIS A 261 -5.50 -3.51 -3.47
CA HIS A 261 -4.05 -3.51 -3.35
C HIS A 261 -3.36 -4.48 -4.30
#